data_2fd8622c9e8bdc15b61b18bb54b4714d
#
_entry.id   2fd8622c9e8bdc15b61b18bb54b4714d
#
_cell.length_a   1.000
_cell.length_b   1.000
_cell.length_c   1.000
_cell.angle_alpha   90.00
_cell.angle_beta   90.00
_cell.angle_gamma   90.00
#
_symmetry.space_group_name_H-M   'P 1'
#
loop_
_entity.id
_entity.type
_entity.pdbx_description
1 polymer ?
#
loop_
_entity_poly.entity_id
_entity_poly.type
_entity_poly.pdbx_seq_one_letter_code
_entity_poly.pdbx_strand_id
1 'polypeptide(L)'
;MTKLLLWKQKVKEFYGEHDFWITPLFKFLLAFVVFSQINGLLGFMRQIDNIFVVLILSLICAMFSINVMTMLACLLILGHCYAVGIETAGFAAVLLILLMILFLRFTSEDNVALILTPISFILHIPAAVPVGCGILRGASSAVPSGCGVILYFFMKLVKDRATVLQGNETEPLQKLQLLLDGVLKNEEMWLTVVVFAAVVVIVSVISRASFDYAWRIAIVTGAVVYIVIMVFGSMFMSVSTELAGIILSGVAAIIIGFVIEFFELGVDYSRTELTQFEDDEYIYYVKAVPKALVSESKKSVKKFTPNSKVVEEVKPEEVRQNKETKAYQQESQHQEIKPIPEGNLSQTEKAHTQDFSAKQNTAQEEPEAVPVERVAEEDFDFEKQLEESLKNL
;
A
#
# COMPACT_ATOMS: atom_id res chain seq x y z
N MET A 1 -20.23 16.34 2.87
CA MET A 1 -19.65 15.02 2.55
C MET A 1 -19.67 14.70 1.06
N THR A 2 -20.77 14.86 0.35
CA THR A 2 -20.90 14.56 -1.12
C THR A 2 -19.87 15.28 -2.01
N LYS A 3 -19.55 16.55 -1.76
CA LYS A 3 -18.54 17.30 -2.56
C LYS A 3 -17.13 16.72 -2.45
N LEU A 4 -16.76 16.23 -1.26
CA LEU A 4 -15.44 15.64 -1.01
C LEU A 4 -15.30 14.27 -1.68
N LEU A 5 -16.38 13.46 -1.64
CA LEU A 5 -16.42 12.17 -2.34
C LEU A 5 -16.39 12.34 -3.87
N LEU A 6 -17.10 13.34 -4.40
CA LEU A 6 -17.03 13.70 -5.83
C LEU A 6 -15.63 14.13 -6.23
N TRP A 7 -14.93 14.89 -5.37
CA TRP A 7 -13.55 15.30 -5.62
C TRP A 7 -12.61 14.09 -5.63
N LYS A 8 -12.74 13.17 -4.66
CA LYS A 8 -11.98 11.90 -4.62
C LYS A 8 -12.18 11.11 -5.91
N GLN A 9 -13.44 10.96 -6.36
CA GLN A 9 -13.76 10.23 -7.58
C GLN A 9 -13.12 10.89 -8.81
N LYS A 10 -13.22 12.23 -8.94
CA LYS A 10 -12.55 12.97 -10.04
C LYS A 10 -11.04 12.78 -10.04
N VAL A 11 -10.41 12.77 -8.86
CA VAL A 11 -8.95 12.54 -8.75
C VAL A 11 -8.61 11.11 -9.19
N LYS A 12 -9.38 10.11 -8.75
CA LYS A 12 -9.17 8.70 -9.16
C LYS A 12 -9.41 8.51 -10.66
N GLU A 13 -10.44 9.13 -11.22
CA GLU A 13 -10.75 9.09 -12.66
C GLU A 13 -9.64 9.76 -13.47
N PHE A 14 -9.21 10.95 -13.06
CA PHE A 14 -8.10 11.67 -13.68
C PHE A 14 -6.80 10.89 -13.66
N TYR A 15 -6.48 10.25 -12.50
CA TYR A 15 -5.32 9.37 -12.39
C TYR A 15 -5.43 8.17 -13.33
N GLY A 16 -6.59 7.49 -13.37
CA GLY A 16 -6.81 6.34 -14.24
C GLY A 16 -6.75 6.66 -15.74
N GLU A 17 -7.20 7.87 -16.15
CA GLU A 17 -7.12 8.31 -17.54
C GLU A 17 -5.70 8.70 -17.98
N HIS A 18 -4.85 9.15 -17.02
CA HIS A 18 -3.52 9.69 -17.30
C HIS A 18 -2.39 8.92 -16.63
N ASP A 19 -2.64 7.67 -16.19
CA ASP A 19 -1.66 6.83 -15.47
C ASP A 19 -0.32 6.72 -16.22
N PHE A 20 -0.36 6.64 -17.54
CA PHE A 20 0.84 6.56 -18.39
C PHE A 20 1.82 7.74 -18.18
N TRP A 21 1.33 8.94 -17.86
CA TRP A 21 2.18 10.12 -17.61
C TRP A 21 2.38 10.39 -16.11
N ILE A 22 1.36 10.14 -15.32
CA ILE A 22 1.36 10.48 -13.89
C ILE A 22 2.28 9.55 -13.13
N THR A 23 2.27 8.26 -13.40
CA THR A 23 3.12 7.27 -12.71
C THR A 23 4.62 7.54 -12.93
N PRO A 24 5.13 7.77 -14.16
CA PRO A 24 6.53 8.16 -14.35
C PRO A 24 6.88 9.49 -13.69
N LEU A 25 5.96 10.47 -13.71
CA LEU A 25 6.18 11.77 -13.06
C LEU A 25 6.34 11.62 -11.54
N PHE A 26 5.49 10.81 -10.87
CA PHE A 26 5.64 10.53 -9.45
C PHE A 26 6.95 9.80 -9.12
N LYS A 27 7.33 8.82 -9.94
CA LYS A 27 8.62 8.12 -9.79
C LYS A 27 9.80 9.08 -9.95
N PHE A 28 9.72 9.99 -10.93
CA PHE A 28 10.73 11.04 -11.14
C PHE A 28 10.86 11.95 -9.92
N LEU A 29 9.74 12.48 -9.43
CA LEU A 29 9.74 13.37 -8.25
C LEU A 29 10.26 12.66 -7.00
N LEU A 30 9.84 11.42 -6.77
CA LEU A 30 10.31 10.63 -5.65
C LEU A 30 11.83 10.40 -5.75
N ALA A 31 12.33 9.97 -6.91
CA ALA A 31 13.76 9.74 -7.14
C ALA A 31 14.56 11.04 -6.99
N PHE A 32 14.04 12.15 -7.50
CA PHE A 32 14.68 13.46 -7.36
C PHE A 32 14.82 13.88 -5.90
N VAL A 33 13.78 13.69 -5.09
CA VAL A 33 13.83 13.95 -3.65
C VAL A 33 14.84 13.03 -2.98
N VAL A 34 14.81 11.71 -3.26
CA VAL A 34 15.74 10.72 -2.67
C VAL A 34 17.21 11.09 -2.95
N PHE A 35 17.55 11.30 -4.21
CA PHE A 35 18.94 11.57 -4.60
C PHE A 35 19.41 12.95 -4.12
N SER A 36 18.54 13.97 -4.15
CA SER A 36 18.84 15.28 -3.57
C SER A 36 19.10 15.18 -2.06
N GLN A 37 18.35 14.35 -1.35
CA GLN A 37 18.52 14.15 0.08
C GLN A 37 19.82 13.41 0.41
N ILE A 38 20.18 12.37 -0.36
CA ILE A 38 21.46 11.66 -0.20
C ILE A 38 22.63 12.65 -0.41
N ASN A 39 22.59 13.44 -1.49
CA ASN A 39 23.60 14.45 -1.77
C ASN A 39 23.65 15.53 -0.68
N GLY A 40 22.50 16.03 -0.22
CA GLY A 40 22.43 17.04 0.87
C GLY A 40 22.91 16.51 2.23
N LEU A 41 22.76 15.21 2.48
CA LEU A 41 23.22 14.60 3.72
C LEU A 41 24.71 14.23 3.66
N LEU A 42 25.18 13.63 2.57
CA LEU A 42 26.56 13.17 2.42
C LEU A 42 27.44 14.22 1.72
N GLY A 43 27.20 14.56 0.46
CA GLY A 43 27.84 15.66 -0.27
C GLY A 43 29.37 15.59 -0.45
N PHE A 44 30.00 14.42 -0.25
CA PHE A 44 31.48 14.31 -0.23
C PHE A 44 32.08 14.21 -1.62
N MET A 45 31.39 13.70 -2.60
CA MET A 45 31.88 13.51 -3.97
C MET A 45 31.31 14.56 -4.92
N ARG A 46 32.11 15.62 -5.22
CA ARG A 46 31.66 16.73 -6.08
C ARG A 46 31.14 16.34 -7.45
N GLN A 47 31.65 15.24 -8.04
CA GLN A 47 31.19 14.78 -9.36
C GLN A 47 29.74 14.30 -9.33
N ILE A 48 29.31 13.69 -8.22
CA ILE A 48 27.98 13.13 -8.02
C ILE A 48 27.05 14.16 -7.33
N ASP A 49 27.62 15.04 -6.51
CA ASP A 49 26.90 16.15 -5.89
C ASP A 49 26.67 17.30 -6.88
N ASN A 50 25.92 16.96 -7.95
CA ASN A 50 25.56 17.88 -9.00
C ASN A 50 24.11 17.69 -9.36
N ILE A 51 23.35 18.79 -9.43
CA ILE A 51 21.93 18.79 -9.76
C ILE A 51 21.64 18.09 -11.11
N PHE A 52 22.53 18.21 -12.09
CA PHE A 52 22.38 17.55 -13.39
C PHE A 52 22.47 16.03 -13.28
N VAL A 53 23.36 15.51 -12.42
CA VAL A 53 23.48 14.08 -12.17
C VAL A 53 22.19 13.56 -11.50
N VAL A 54 21.69 14.28 -10.49
CA VAL A 54 20.42 13.96 -9.81
C VAL A 54 19.27 13.94 -10.81
N LEU A 55 19.15 14.93 -11.70
CA LEU A 55 18.12 14.98 -12.73
C LEU A 55 18.19 13.78 -13.68
N ILE A 56 19.39 13.45 -14.18
CA ILE A 56 19.60 12.31 -15.10
C ILE A 56 19.23 11.00 -14.41
N LEU A 57 19.70 10.76 -13.18
CA LEU A 57 19.38 9.56 -12.43
C LEU A 57 17.87 9.46 -12.14
N SER A 58 17.23 10.59 -11.80
CA SER A 58 15.79 10.64 -11.55
C SER A 58 14.98 10.34 -12.82
N LEU A 59 15.44 10.84 -13.99
CA LEU A 59 14.82 10.55 -15.27
C LEU A 59 14.93 9.06 -15.63
N ILE A 60 16.06 8.44 -15.37
CA ILE A 60 16.24 6.99 -15.52
C ILE A 60 15.23 6.26 -14.63
N CYS A 61 15.11 6.64 -13.34
CA CYS A 61 14.16 6.02 -12.42
C CYS A 61 12.69 6.18 -12.84
N ALA A 62 12.35 7.24 -13.55
CA ALA A 62 10.99 7.43 -14.08
C ALA A 62 10.57 6.30 -15.05
N MET A 63 11.52 5.79 -15.83
CA MET A 63 11.28 4.75 -16.84
C MET A 63 11.34 3.33 -16.27
N PHE A 64 12.03 3.13 -15.14
CA PHE A 64 12.27 1.83 -14.56
C PHE A 64 11.43 1.57 -13.30
N SER A 65 11.59 0.37 -12.71
CA SER A 65 10.94 -0.02 -11.46
C SER A 65 11.56 0.71 -10.25
N ILE A 66 10.83 0.75 -9.14
CA ILE A 66 11.31 1.30 -7.86
C ILE A 66 12.57 0.56 -7.35
N ASN A 67 12.74 -0.71 -7.73
CA ASN A 67 13.94 -1.49 -7.38
C ASN A 67 15.21 -0.87 -7.97
N VAL A 68 15.15 -0.36 -9.20
CA VAL A 68 16.28 0.34 -9.84
C VAL A 68 16.62 1.63 -9.09
N MET A 69 15.62 2.37 -8.62
CA MET A 69 15.84 3.56 -7.79
C MET A 69 16.59 3.21 -6.49
N THR A 70 16.21 2.11 -5.83
CA THR A 70 16.92 1.64 -4.61
C THR A 70 18.37 1.27 -4.92
N MET A 71 18.62 0.55 -6.02
CA MET A 71 19.98 0.20 -6.45
C MET A 71 20.83 1.44 -6.74
N LEU A 72 20.27 2.42 -7.46
CA LEU A 72 20.96 3.66 -7.77
C LEU A 72 21.21 4.51 -6.49
N ALA A 73 20.27 4.52 -5.54
CA ALA A 73 20.46 5.15 -4.24
C ALA A 73 21.63 4.51 -3.46
N CYS A 74 21.71 3.18 -3.43
CA CYS A 74 22.83 2.45 -2.82
C CYS A 74 24.18 2.78 -3.49
N LEU A 75 24.20 2.85 -4.84
CA LEU A 75 25.40 3.23 -5.59
C LEU A 75 25.83 4.68 -5.30
N LEU A 76 24.86 5.59 -5.17
CA LEU A 76 25.13 6.98 -4.82
C LEU A 76 25.76 7.09 -3.42
N ILE A 77 25.18 6.41 -2.42
CA ILE A 77 25.72 6.36 -1.06
C ILE A 77 27.13 5.78 -1.06
N LEU A 78 27.35 4.67 -1.79
CA LEU A 78 28.68 4.06 -1.90
C LEU A 78 29.70 5.00 -2.55
N GLY A 79 29.32 5.76 -3.57
CA GLY A 79 30.16 6.77 -4.21
C GLY A 79 30.60 7.87 -3.24
N HIS A 80 29.67 8.39 -2.41
CA HIS A 80 30.01 9.36 -1.38
C HIS A 80 30.90 8.77 -0.29
N CYS A 81 30.63 7.53 0.14
CA CYS A 81 31.49 6.85 1.12
C CYS A 81 32.91 6.60 0.57
N TYR A 82 33.04 6.33 -0.74
CA TYR A 82 34.34 6.20 -1.39
C TYR A 82 35.16 7.50 -1.38
N ALA A 83 34.48 8.63 -1.56
CA ALA A 83 35.12 9.94 -1.47
C ALA A 83 35.58 10.31 -0.02
N VAL A 84 34.99 9.69 1.00
CA VAL A 84 35.44 9.82 2.41
C VAL A 84 36.63 8.97 2.69
N GLY A 85 36.65 7.71 2.21
CA GLY A 85 37.78 6.78 2.38
C GLY A 85 37.42 5.39 1.90
N ILE A 86 38.43 4.62 1.49
CA ILE A 86 38.22 3.26 0.98
C ILE A 86 37.70 2.32 2.07
N GLU A 87 38.07 2.53 3.32
CA GLU A 87 37.59 1.75 4.48
C GLU A 87 36.12 2.01 4.72
N THR A 88 35.68 3.28 4.61
CA THR A 88 34.28 3.69 4.72
C THR A 88 33.43 3.10 3.60
N ALA A 89 33.96 3.10 2.37
CA ALA A 89 33.29 2.49 1.23
C ALA A 89 33.16 0.96 1.38
N GLY A 90 34.23 0.30 1.87
CA GLY A 90 34.20 -1.14 2.12
C GLY A 90 33.16 -1.51 3.19
N PHE A 91 33.13 -0.77 4.29
CA PHE A 91 32.11 -0.96 5.33
C PHE A 91 30.69 -0.69 4.80
N ALA A 92 30.49 0.41 4.07
CA ALA A 92 29.22 0.77 3.45
C ALA A 92 28.75 -0.33 2.48
N ALA A 93 29.65 -0.87 1.64
CA ALA A 93 29.32 -1.94 0.70
C ALA A 93 28.80 -3.20 1.44
N VAL A 94 29.51 -3.63 2.49
CA VAL A 94 29.09 -4.79 3.29
C VAL A 94 27.74 -4.53 3.96
N LEU A 95 27.56 -3.36 4.58
CA LEU A 95 26.30 -2.98 5.23
C LEU A 95 25.14 -2.93 4.21
N LEU A 96 25.32 -2.28 3.06
CA LEU A 96 24.30 -2.18 2.02
C LEU A 96 23.95 -3.54 1.46
N ILE A 97 24.92 -4.43 1.20
CA ILE A 97 24.66 -5.79 0.74
C ILE A 97 23.87 -6.57 1.79
N LEU A 98 24.22 -6.46 3.08
CA LEU A 98 23.51 -7.12 4.16
C LEU A 98 22.05 -6.62 4.26
N LEU A 99 21.84 -5.31 4.20
CA LEU A 99 20.50 -4.72 4.18
C LEU A 99 19.69 -5.17 2.95
N MET A 100 20.33 -5.23 1.78
CA MET A 100 19.70 -5.70 0.55
C MET A 100 19.29 -7.18 0.62
N ILE A 101 20.14 -8.05 1.17
CA ILE A 101 19.81 -9.46 1.38
C ILE A 101 18.64 -9.59 2.37
N LEU A 102 18.68 -8.87 3.49
CA LEU A 102 17.63 -8.87 4.47
C LEU A 102 16.30 -8.39 3.88
N PHE A 103 16.34 -7.30 3.14
CA PHE A 103 15.19 -6.72 2.47
C PHE A 103 14.60 -7.64 1.39
N LEU A 104 15.43 -8.17 0.45
CA LEU A 104 14.99 -9.06 -0.63
C LEU A 104 14.41 -10.39 -0.10
N ARG A 105 14.88 -10.85 1.07
CA ARG A 105 14.39 -12.07 1.70
C ARG A 105 12.95 -11.96 2.18
N PHE A 106 12.56 -10.79 2.70
CA PHE A 106 11.27 -10.62 3.37
C PHE A 106 10.20 -9.94 2.50
N THR A 107 10.60 -9.01 1.61
CA THR A 107 9.61 -8.24 0.83
C THR A 107 10.22 -7.60 -0.41
N SER A 108 10.06 -8.24 -1.55
CA SER A 108 10.52 -7.68 -2.84
C SER A 108 9.66 -6.49 -3.33
N GLU A 109 8.45 -6.31 -2.78
CA GLU A 109 7.49 -5.29 -3.21
C GLU A 109 7.49 -4.02 -2.36
N ASP A 110 8.10 -4.04 -1.16
CA ASP A 110 8.04 -2.94 -0.18
C ASP A 110 9.24 -1.97 -0.22
N ASN A 111 9.88 -1.83 -1.38
CA ASN A 111 10.99 -0.86 -1.58
C ASN A 111 10.62 0.57 -1.21
N VAL A 112 9.32 0.90 -1.25
CA VAL A 112 8.83 2.22 -0.89
C VAL A 112 9.10 2.55 0.58
N ALA A 113 8.92 1.59 1.50
CA ALA A 113 9.19 1.80 2.93
C ALA A 113 10.67 2.09 3.20
N LEU A 114 11.58 1.33 2.55
CA LEU A 114 13.03 1.53 2.66
C LEU A 114 13.44 2.94 2.22
N ILE A 115 12.85 3.43 1.12
CA ILE A 115 13.18 4.73 0.53
C ILE A 115 12.56 5.89 1.31
N LEU A 116 11.29 5.75 1.71
CA LEU A 116 10.57 6.81 2.42
C LEU A 116 11.11 7.04 3.83
N THR A 117 11.68 6.01 4.48
CA THR A 117 12.18 6.13 5.86
C THR A 117 13.25 7.21 6.00
N PRO A 118 14.37 7.23 5.25
CA PRO A 118 15.36 8.30 5.34
C PRO A 118 14.76 9.68 5.05
N ILE A 119 13.85 9.78 4.08
CA ILE A 119 13.17 11.03 3.72
C ILE A 119 12.35 11.56 4.91
N SER A 120 11.61 10.68 5.57
CA SER A 120 10.75 11.05 6.70
C SER A 120 11.51 11.63 7.88
N PHE A 121 12.73 11.15 8.13
CA PHE A 121 13.62 11.71 9.15
C PHE A 121 14.06 13.14 8.81
N ILE A 122 14.40 13.38 7.54
CA ILE A 122 14.84 14.71 7.08
C ILE A 122 13.65 15.70 7.11
N LEU A 123 12.44 15.22 6.83
CA LEU A 123 11.21 16.01 6.93
C LEU A 123 10.69 16.16 8.38
N HIS A 124 11.36 15.58 9.37
CA HIS A 124 10.96 15.56 10.78
C HIS A 124 9.59 14.92 11.05
N ILE A 125 9.17 13.98 10.20
CA ILE A 125 7.92 13.22 10.31
C ILE A 125 8.14 11.70 10.29
N PRO A 126 9.11 11.14 11.04
CA PRO A 126 9.46 9.72 10.94
C PRO A 126 8.30 8.77 11.27
N ALA A 127 7.37 9.14 12.17
CA ALA A 127 6.22 8.33 12.53
C ALA A 127 5.26 8.04 11.36
N ALA A 128 5.25 8.87 10.31
CA ALA A 128 4.35 8.71 9.17
C ALA A 128 4.61 7.43 8.39
N VAL A 129 5.88 6.99 8.30
CA VAL A 129 6.26 5.79 7.54
C VAL A 129 5.75 4.50 8.20
N PRO A 130 6.04 4.20 9.48
CA PRO A 130 5.55 2.96 10.07
C PRO A 130 4.02 2.91 10.18
N VAL A 131 3.34 4.04 10.42
CA VAL A 131 1.87 4.10 10.43
C VAL A 131 1.32 3.87 9.03
N GLY A 132 1.81 4.58 8.00
CA GLY A 132 1.34 4.43 6.63
C GLY A 132 1.61 3.05 6.04
N CYS A 133 2.82 2.52 6.22
CA CYS A 133 3.18 1.19 5.74
C CYS A 133 2.43 0.07 6.47
N GLY A 134 2.19 0.22 7.78
CA GLY A 134 1.40 -0.73 8.55
C GLY A 134 -0.04 -0.88 8.04
N ILE A 135 -0.65 0.22 7.58
CA ILE A 135 -2.00 0.21 7.00
C ILE A 135 -1.99 -0.36 5.57
N LEU A 136 -1.09 0.13 4.71
CA LEU A 136 -1.11 -0.18 3.28
C LEU A 136 -0.54 -1.56 2.95
N ARG A 137 0.58 -1.91 3.57
CA ARG A 137 1.40 -3.09 3.23
C ARG A 137 1.33 -4.20 4.27
N GLY A 138 1.03 -3.84 5.51
CA GLY A 138 0.92 -4.79 6.61
C GLY A 138 2.23 -5.04 7.36
N ALA A 139 2.25 -6.10 8.18
CA ALA A 139 3.34 -6.38 9.12
C ALA A 139 4.70 -6.67 8.44
N SER A 140 4.70 -7.18 7.20
CA SER A 140 5.93 -7.45 6.45
C SER A 140 6.78 -6.20 6.20
N SER A 141 6.17 -5.03 6.12
CA SER A 141 6.87 -3.75 5.93
C SER A 141 7.69 -3.28 7.13
N ALA A 142 7.63 -3.99 8.27
CA ALA A 142 8.47 -3.71 9.43
C ALA A 142 9.97 -3.85 9.11
N VAL A 143 10.34 -4.88 8.32
CA VAL A 143 11.74 -5.14 7.96
C VAL A 143 12.31 -4.03 7.06
N PRO A 144 11.70 -3.69 5.91
CA PRO A 144 12.22 -2.61 5.06
C PRO A 144 12.21 -1.24 5.74
N SER A 145 11.23 -0.95 6.61
CA SER A 145 11.23 0.27 7.42
C SER A 145 12.42 0.32 8.38
N GLY A 146 12.70 -0.79 9.09
CA GLY A 146 13.85 -0.91 9.97
C GLY A 146 15.18 -0.78 9.22
N CYS A 147 15.31 -1.39 8.04
CA CYS A 147 16.47 -1.22 7.17
C CYS A 147 16.66 0.24 6.76
N GLY A 148 15.58 0.97 6.48
CA GLY A 148 15.62 2.39 6.17
C GLY A 148 16.12 3.25 7.35
N VAL A 149 15.74 2.89 8.59
CA VAL A 149 16.27 3.53 9.81
C VAL A 149 17.78 3.33 9.92
N ILE A 150 18.25 2.09 9.79
CA ILE A 150 19.70 1.78 9.84
C ILE A 150 20.45 2.59 8.78
N LEU A 151 19.90 2.65 7.56
CA LEU A 151 20.52 3.40 6.45
C LEU A 151 20.63 4.90 6.76
N TYR A 152 19.57 5.51 7.32
CA TYR A 152 19.58 6.92 7.71
C TYR A 152 20.64 7.20 8.79
N PHE A 153 20.67 6.41 9.86
CA PHE A 153 21.63 6.60 10.95
C PHE A 153 23.07 6.33 10.49
N PHE A 154 23.28 5.38 9.58
CA PHE A 154 24.58 5.16 8.96
C PHE A 154 25.05 6.39 8.15
N MET A 155 24.18 6.96 7.31
CA MET A 155 24.54 8.19 6.57
C MET A 155 24.83 9.36 7.52
N LYS A 156 24.04 9.52 8.58
CA LYS A 156 24.27 10.51 9.63
C LYS A 156 25.63 10.29 10.32
N LEU A 157 25.95 9.05 10.68
CA LEU A 157 27.24 8.69 11.29
C LEU A 157 28.42 9.06 10.38
N VAL A 158 28.34 8.73 9.08
CA VAL A 158 29.42 9.08 8.11
C VAL A 158 29.59 10.60 8.02
N LYS A 159 28.47 11.35 7.98
CA LYS A 159 28.50 12.81 7.98
C LYS A 159 29.17 13.38 9.24
N ASP A 160 28.73 12.95 10.42
CA ASP A 160 29.16 13.47 11.70
C ASP A 160 30.64 13.13 11.99
N ARG A 161 31.11 12.01 11.47
CA ARG A 161 32.51 11.53 11.65
C ARG A 161 33.41 11.75 10.43
N ALA A 162 32.94 12.49 9.43
CA ALA A 162 33.63 12.68 8.16
C ALA A 162 35.07 13.19 8.34
N THR A 163 35.32 14.14 9.26
CA THR A 163 36.63 14.70 9.53
C THR A 163 37.64 13.66 10.01
N VAL A 164 37.22 12.74 10.88
CA VAL A 164 38.06 11.65 11.40
C VAL A 164 38.27 10.58 10.32
N LEU A 165 37.23 10.25 9.57
CA LEU A 165 37.27 9.24 8.51
C LEU A 165 38.17 9.66 7.33
N GLN A 166 38.20 10.97 6.99
CA GLN A 166 39.03 11.51 5.93
C GLN A 166 40.49 11.75 6.40
N GLY A 167 40.72 11.81 7.72
CA GLY A 167 42.06 12.06 8.30
C GLY A 167 43.03 10.94 7.94
N ASN A 168 44.26 11.33 7.59
CA ASN A 168 45.35 10.38 7.31
C ASN A 168 46.09 9.90 8.58
N GLU A 169 45.80 10.52 9.72
CA GLU A 169 46.45 10.20 11.01
C GLU A 169 45.82 8.96 11.68
N THR A 170 44.61 8.59 11.30
CA THR A 170 43.90 7.47 11.88
C THR A 170 44.15 6.19 11.08
N GLU A 171 44.60 5.14 11.77
CA GLU A 171 44.83 3.83 11.12
C GLU A 171 43.54 3.26 10.50
N PRO A 172 43.62 2.52 9.37
CA PRO A 172 42.46 1.93 8.70
C PRO A 172 41.61 1.07 9.63
N LEU A 173 42.23 0.30 10.52
CA LEU A 173 41.51 -0.56 11.46
C LEU A 173 40.70 0.25 12.49
N GLN A 174 41.23 1.39 12.95
CA GLN A 174 40.54 2.27 13.89
C GLN A 174 39.33 2.95 13.24
N LYS A 175 39.44 3.34 11.95
CA LYS A 175 38.31 3.87 11.17
C LYS A 175 37.18 2.82 11.05
N LEU A 176 37.54 1.58 10.74
CA LEU A 176 36.58 0.49 10.64
C LEU A 176 35.90 0.20 11.99
N GLN A 177 36.69 0.19 13.08
CA GLN A 177 36.17 0.01 14.43
C GLN A 177 35.22 1.15 14.82
N LEU A 178 35.55 2.40 14.48
CA LEU A 178 34.68 3.56 14.72
C LEU A 178 33.34 3.45 13.99
N LEU A 179 33.34 2.99 12.74
CA LEU A 179 32.12 2.77 11.98
C LEU A 179 31.27 1.62 12.57
N LEU A 180 31.94 0.53 12.93
CA LEU A 180 31.31 -0.64 13.52
C LEU A 180 30.66 -0.32 14.87
N ASP A 181 31.43 0.35 15.76
CA ASP A 181 30.92 0.80 17.05
C ASP A 181 29.81 1.85 16.91
N GLY A 182 29.94 2.75 15.92
CA GLY A 182 28.96 3.79 15.65
C GLY A 182 27.62 3.25 15.15
N VAL A 183 27.61 2.08 14.51
CA VAL A 183 26.36 1.39 14.11
C VAL A 183 25.86 0.49 15.24
N LEU A 184 26.70 -0.39 15.79
CA LEU A 184 26.27 -1.40 16.76
C LEU A 184 25.89 -0.82 18.13
N LYS A 185 26.59 0.23 18.58
CA LYS A 185 26.37 0.87 19.90
C LYS A 185 25.45 2.09 19.84
N ASN A 186 24.79 2.33 18.70
CA ASN A 186 23.87 3.47 18.56
C ASN A 186 22.51 3.12 19.16
N GLU A 187 22.32 3.50 20.41
CA GLU A 187 21.08 3.22 21.15
C GLU A 187 19.86 3.90 20.52
N GLU A 188 19.99 5.13 20.02
CA GLU A 188 18.93 5.86 19.33
C GLU A 188 18.45 5.12 18.07
N MET A 189 19.39 4.60 17.29
CA MET A 189 19.09 3.82 16.09
C MET A 189 18.30 2.55 16.42
N TRP A 190 18.80 1.76 17.37
CA TRP A 190 18.16 0.49 17.73
C TRP A 190 16.78 0.69 18.38
N LEU A 191 16.65 1.71 19.25
CA LEU A 191 15.35 2.11 19.78
C LEU A 191 14.38 2.41 18.65
N THR A 192 14.79 3.22 17.68
CA THR A 192 13.95 3.61 16.55
C THR A 192 13.57 2.41 15.67
N VAL A 193 14.49 1.47 15.41
CA VAL A 193 14.19 0.23 14.67
C VAL A 193 13.11 -0.58 15.38
N VAL A 194 13.24 -0.76 16.69
CA VAL A 194 12.26 -1.50 17.50
C VAL A 194 10.89 -0.79 17.50
N VAL A 195 10.89 0.54 17.66
CA VAL A 195 9.65 1.34 17.61
C VAL A 195 8.96 1.21 16.25
N PHE A 196 9.70 1.34 15.15
CA PHE A 196 9.13 1.20 13.81
C PHE A 196 8.52 -0.18 13.61
N ALA A 197 9.24 -1.23 13.98
CA ALA A 197 8.74 -2.59 13.88
C ALA A 197 7.46 -2.81 14.73
N ALA A 198 7.46 -2.33 15.97
CA ALA A 198 6.31 -2.42 16.86
C ALA A 198 5.08 -1.68 16.31
N VAL A 199 5.27 -0.43 15.84
CA VAL A 199 4.19 0.39 15.28
C VAL A 199 3.62 -0.26 14.02
N VAL A 200 4.46 -0.71 13.08
CA VAL A 200 4.01 -1.40 11.86
C VAL A 200 3.17 -2.62 12.20
N VAL A 201 3.63 -3.47 13.11
CA VAL A 201 2.92 -4.70 13.50
C VAL A 201 1.59 -4.36 14.17
N ILE A 202 1.57 -3.45 15.16
CA ILE A 202 0.35 -3.05 15.88
C ILE A 202 -0.67 -2.44 14.92
N VAL A 203 -0.24 -1.51 14.08
CA VAL A 203 -1.12 -0.86 13.08
C VAL A 203 -1.67 -1.90 12.12
N SER A 204 -0.83 -2.83 11.63
CA SER A 204 -1.25 -3.89 10.73
C SER A 204 -2.27 -4.85 11.35
N VAL A 205 -2.10 -5.22 12.61
CA VAL A 205 -3.04 -6.10 13.32
C VAL A 205 -4.37 -5.41 13.53
N ILE A 206 -4.36 -4.15 14.01
CA ILE A 206 -5.60 -3.38 14.28
C ILE A 206 -6.33 -3.07 12.98
N SER A 207 -5.62 -2.67 11.91
CA SER A 207 -6.24 -2.30 10.64
C SER A 207 -6.98 -3.44 9.94
N ARG A 208 -6.59 -4.69 10.23
CA ARG A 208 -7.22 -5.90 9.68
C ARG A 208 -8.28 -6.51 10.57
N ALA A 209 -8.52 -5.94 11.75
CA ALA A 209 -9.53 -6.43 12.66
C ALA A 209 -10.95 -6.10 12.15
N SER A 210 -11.92 -6.98 12.45
CA SER A 210 -13.30 -6.93 11.93
C SER A 210 -14.25 -6.02 12.71
N PHE A 211 -13.77 -4.91 13.28
CA PHE A 211 -14.61 -3.95 13.97
C PHE A 211 -14.75 -2.63 13.19
N ASP A 212 -15.80 -1.88 13.49
CA ASP A 212 -16.07 -0.60 12.83
C ASP A 212 -14.94 0.41 13.06
N TYR A 213 -14.55 1.12 11.99
CA TYR A 213 -13.47 2.13 12.03
C TYR A 213 -12.08 1.59 12.38
N ALA A 214 -11.80 0.30 12.17
CA ALA A 214 -10.52 -0.33 12.49
C ALA A 214 -9.32 0.47 11.96
N TRP A 215 -9.39 1.00 10.73
CA TRP A 215 -8.33 1.80 10.11
C TRP A 215 -8.06 3.11 10.86
N ARG A 216 -9.11 3.82 11.29
CA ARG A 216 -8.97 5.08 12.06
C ARG A 216 -8.37 4.84 13.44
N ILE A 217 -8.82 3.78 14.09
CA ILE A 217 -8.28 3.36 15.38
C ILE A 217 -6.82 2.94 15.22
N ALA A 218 -6.46 2.21 14.16
CA ALA A 218 -5.10 1.82 13.86
C ALA A 218 -4.16 3.03 13.67
N ILE A 219 -4.61 4.07 12.93
CA ILE A 219 -3.84 5.29 12.71
C ILE A 219 -3.53 6.00 14.03
N VAL A 220 -4.58 6.25 14.83
CA VAL A 220 -4.42 6.97 16.10
C VAL A 220 -3.58 6.15 17.09
N THR A 221 -3.89 4.86 17.23
CA THR A 221 -3.13 3.95 18.12
C THR A 221 -1.67 3.87 17.69
N GLY A 222 -1.38 3.73 16.39
CA GLY A 222 -0.02 3.68 15.88
C GLY A 222 0.79 4.92 16.22
N ALA A 223 0.20 6.10 16.05
CA ALA A 223 0.86 7.37 16.41
C ALA A 223 1.07 7.50 17.92
N VAL A 224 0.09 7.11 18.75
CA VAL A 224 0.22 7.12 20.21
C VAL A 224 1.30 6.14 20.67
N VAL A 225 1.31 4.91 20.13
CA VAL A 225 2.32 3.89 20.43
C VAL A 225 3.73 4.39 20.05
N TYR A 226 3.85 5.03 18.88
CA TYR A 226 5.11 5.66 18.48
C TYR A 226 5.60 6.66 19.52
N ILE A 227 4.76 7.62 19.92
CA ILE A 227 5.11 8.65 20.90
C ILE A 227 5.48 8.01 22.25
N VAL A 228 4.64 7.09 22.74
CA VAL A 228 4.84 6.44 24.05
C VAL A 228 6.16 5.68 24.08
N ILE A 229 6.41 4.80 23.09
CA ILE A 229 7.62 3.96 23.10
C ILE A 229 8.87 4.83 22.86
N MET A 230 8.82 5.87 22.02
CA MET A 230 9.93 6.77 21.80
C MET A 230 10.27 7.57 23.08
N VAL A 231 9.27 8.11 23.77
CA VAL A 231 9.48 8.89 25.01
C VAL A 231 10.01 8.00 26.14
N PHE A 232 9.34 6.89 26.43
CA PHE A 232 9.77 5.98 27.48
C PHE A 232 11.11 5.30 27.15
N GLY A 233 11.29 4.87 25.90
CA GLY A 233 12.52 4.26 25.45
C GLY A 233 13.72 5.21 25.53
N SER A 234 13.55 6.48 25.14
CA SER A 234 14.62 7.49 25.26
C SER A 234 14.98 7.78 26.71
N MET A 235 13.98 7.81 27.61
CA MET A 235 14.25 7.98 29.06
C MET A 235 15.01 6.76 29.63
N PHE A 236 14.63 5.55 29.23
CA PHE A 236 15.23 4.31 29.73
C PHE A 236 16.67 4.15 29.22
N MET A 237 16.93 4.48 27.95
CA MET A 237 18.26 4.39 27.33
C MET A 237 19.11 5.66 27.50
N SER A 238 18.60 6.66 28.24
CA SER A 238 19.26 7.96 28.46
C SER A 238 19.65 8.68 27.15
N VAL A 239 18.88 8.46 26.08
CA VAL A 239 19.07 9.12 24.79
C VAL A 239 18.43 10.51 24.83
N SER A 240 19.20 11.53 24.48
CA SER A 240 18.69 12.90 24.40
C SER A 240 17.88 13.09 23.12
N THR A 241 16.58 12.87 23.21
CA THR A 241 15.64 13.10 22.10
C THR A 241 14.83 14.38 22.33
N GLU A 242 14.50 15.08 21.25
CA GLU A 242 13.67 16.27 21.29
C GLU A 242 12.18 15.86 21.40
N LEU A 243 11.59 15.99 22.59
CA LEU A 243 10.21 15.62 22.88
C LEU A 243 9.21 16.31 21.93
N ALA A 244 9.45 17.58 21.61
CA ALA A 244 8.59 18.33 20.69
C ALA A 244 8.57 17.71 19.29
N GLY A 245 9.73 17.28 18.79
CA GLY A 245 9.85 16.60 17.50
C GLY A 245 9.10 15.26 17.46
N ILE A 246 9.18 14.47 18.54
CA ILE A 246 8.46 13.19 18.64
C ILE A 246 6.94 13.42 18.59
N ILE A 247 6.41 14.37 19.37
CA ILE A 247 4.98 14.68 19.40
C ILE A 247 4.51 15.22 18.04
N LEU A 248 5.25 16.16 17.46
CA LEU A 248 4.93 16.74 16.16
C LEU A 248 4.91 15.68 15.06
N SER A 249 5.87 14.78 15.08
CA SER A 249 5.91 13.64 14.15
C SER A 249 4.70 12.71 14.29
N GLY A 250 4.26 12.43 15.53
CA GLY A 250 3.07 11.62 15.78
C GLY A 250 1.80 12.29 15.27
N VAL A 251 1.64 13.60 15.51
CA VAL A 251 0.51 14.38 14.99
C VAL A 251 0.51 14.40 13.45
N ALA A 252 1.66 14.62 12.83
CA ALA A 252 1.81 14.57 11.38
C ALA A 252 1.45 13.18 10.82
N ALA A 253 1.84 12.10 11.51
CA ALA A 253 1.49 10.73 11.13
C ALA A 253 -0.03 10.50 11.15
N ILE A 254 -0.76 11.06 12.11
CA ILE A 254 -2.23 10.99 12.15
C ILE A 254 -2.83 11.70 10.93
N ILE A 255 -2.37 12.89 10.61
CA ILE A 255 -2.89 13.67 9.47
C ILE A 255 -2.63 12.91 8.16
N ILE A 256 -1.39 12.45 7.95
CA ILE A 256 -1.01 11.69 6.75
C ILE A 256 -1.78 10.36 6.70
N GLY A 257 -1.93 9.67 7.82
CA GLY A 257 -2.71 8.44 7.92
C GLY A 257 -4.17 8.63 7.50
N PHE A 258 -4.84 9.68 7.94
CA PHE A 258 -6.20 10.00 7.50
C PHE A 258 -6.29 10.36 6.01
N VAL A 259 -5.27 11.02 5.46
CA VAL A 259 -5.21 11.28 4.00
C VAL A 259 -5.09 9.95 3.24
N ILE A 260 -4.23 9.05 3.69
CA ILE A 260 -4.07 7.71 3.10
C ILE A 260 -5.40 6.92 3.20
N GLU A 261 -6.04 6.89 4.39
CA GLU A 261 -7.35 6.26 4.57
C GLU A 261 -8.37 6.80 3.57
N PHE A 262 -8.45 8.12 3.45
CA PHE A 262 -9.41 8.74 2.55
C PHE A 262 -9.23 8.34 1.09
N PHE A 263 -8.00 8.30 0.58
CA PHE A 263 -7.75 8.01 -0.83
C PHE A 263 -7.76 6.51 -1.14
N GLU A 264 -7.13 5.69 -0.32
CA GLU A 264 -6.88 4.27 -0.61
C GLU A 264 -7.99 3.36 -0.08
N LEU A 265 -8.37 3.54 1.19
CA LEU A 265 -9.26 2.61 1.88
C LEU A 265 -10.75 3.00 1.82
N GLY A 266 -11.06 4.19 1.31
CA GLY A 266 -12.45 4.64 1.22
C GLY A 266 -13.23 3.85 0.16
N VAL A 267 -14.40 3.33 0.55
CA VAL A 267 -15.34 2.62 -0.32
C VAL A 267 -15.67 3.43 -1.58
N ASP A 268 -15.77 2.77 -2.72
CA ASP A 268 -16.26 3.37 -3.94
C ASP A 268 -17.79 3.39 -3.92
N TYR A 269 -18.34 4.57 -3.65
CA TYR A 269 -19.80 4.77 -3.57
C TYR A 269 -20.49 4.89 -4.94
N SER A 270 -19.75 4.77 -6.03
CA SER A 270 -20.30 4.86 -7.39
C SER A 270 -20.77 3.54 -7.95
N ARG A 271 -20.30 2.42 -7.40
CA ARG A 271 -20.53 1.09 -7.95
C ARG A 271 -21.20 0.15 -6.94
N THR A 272 -22.07 -0.70 -7.48
CA THR A 272 -22.51 -1.90 -6.78
C THR A 272 -21.45 -2.98 -7.00
N GLU A 273 -20.91 -3.54 -5.93
CA GLU A 273 -19.92 -4.62 -6.00
C GLU A 273 -20.62 -5.96 -5.80
N LEU A 274 -20.32 -6.91 -6.68
CA LEU A 274 -20.70 -8.30 -6.54
C LEU A 274 -19.47 -9.07 -6.11
N THR A 275 -19.51 -9.64 -4.91
CA THR A 275 -18.39 -10.40 -4.35
C THR A 275 -18.84 -11.81 -4.06
N GLN A 276 -18.00 -12.79 -4.39
CA GLN A 276 -18.21 -14.19 -4.08
C GLN A 276 -17.21 -14.61 -3.01
N PHE A 277 -17.69 -15.27 -1.97
CA PHE A 277 -16.88 -15.92 -0.96
C PHE A 277 -17.21 -17.41 -1.00
N GLU A 278 -16.24 -18.23 -0.70
CA GLU A 278 -16.36 -19.67 -0.59
C GLU A 278 -15.74 -20.11 0.73
N ASP A 279 -16.47 -20.91 1.47
CA ASP A 279 -15.93 -21.67 2.61
C ASP A 279 -16.08 -23.18 2.31
N ASP A 280 -15.73 -24.04 3.23
CA ASP A 280 -15.73 -25.49 3.04
C ASP A 280 -17.16 -26.06 2.81
N GLU A 281 -18.22 -25.29 3.11
CA GLU A 281 -19.61 -25.74 3.07
C GLU A 281 -20.48 -24.95 2.10
N TYR A 282 -20.16 -23.64 1.86
CA TYR A 282 -21.05 -22.74 1.09
C TYR A 282 -20.30 -21.79 0.16
N ILE A 283 -20.97 -21.47 -0.96
CA ILE A 283 -20.59 -20.38 -1.86
C ILE A 283 -21.55 -19.21 -1.62
N TYR A 284 -21.01 -18.07 -1.20
CA TYR A 284 -21.78 -16.85 -0.90
C TYR A 284 -21.68 -15.84 -2.03
N TYR A 285 -22.84 -15.40 -2.56
CA TYR A 285 -22.93 -14.30 -3.51
C TYR A 285 -23.44 -13.05 -2.78
N VAL A 286 -22.57 -12.07 -2.56
CA VAL A 286 -22.92 -10.85 -1.85
C VAL A 286 -22.98 -9.67 -2.81
N LYS A 287 -24.12 -8.99 -2.85
CA LYS A 287 -24.34 -7.74 -3.57
C LYS A 287 -24.19 -6.58 -2.59
N ALA A 288 -23.05 -5.88 -2.63
CA ALA A 288 -22.81 -4.68 -1.82
C ALA A 288 -23.34 -3.45 -2.58
N VAL A 289 -24.38 -2.82 -2.03
CA VAL A 289 -24.95 -1.57 -2.57
C VAL A 289 -24.53 -0.43 -1.65
N PRO A 290 -23.88 0.64 -2.16
CA PRO A 290 -23.47 1.75 -1.32
C PRO A 290 -24.67 2.49 -0.73
N LYS A 291 -24.61 2.80 0.58
CA LYS A 291 -25.67 3.54 1.30
C LYS A 291 -25.86 4.98 0.79
N ALA A 292 -24.80 5.57 0.23
CA ALA A 292 -24.80 6.90 -0.36
C ALA A 292 -24.51 6.77 -1.87
N LEU A 293 -25.52 6.89 -2.71
CA LEU A 293 -25.34 6.96 -4.16
C LEU A 293 -24.75 8.31 -4.53
N VAL A 294 -23.51 8.32 -4.99
CA VAL A 294 -22.94 9.45 -5.70
C VAL A 294 -23.36 9.32 -7.14
N SER A 295 -24.32 10.15 -7.56
CA SER A 295 -24.84 10.18 -8.94
C SER A 295 -23.68 10.36 -9.92
N GLU A 296 -23.46 9.36 -10.76
CA GLU A 296 -22.57 9.52 -11.92
C GLU A 296 -23.09 10.66 -12.79
N SER A 297 -22.20 11.58 -13.19
CA SER A 297 -22.55 12.57 -14.21
C SER A 297 -22.95 11.82 -15.46
N LYS A 298 -24.19 11.99 -15.89
CA LYS A 298 -24.72 11.34 -17.10
C LYS A 298 -23.80 11.61 -18.27
N LYS A 299 -23.01 10.64 -18.70
CA LYS A 299 -22.30 10.69 -19.98
C LYS A 299 -23.37 10.76 -21.05
N SER A 300 -23.55 11.92 -21.68
CA SER A 300 -24.47 12.05 -22.84
C SER A 300 -23.82 11.30 -23.99
N VAL A 301 -24.32 10.10 -24.24
CA VAL A 301 -23.92 9.33 -25.43
C VAL A 301 -24.61 9.97 -26.63
N LYS A 302 -23.87 10.77 -27.43
CA LYS A 302 -24.35 11.19 -28.75
C LYS A 302 -24.45 9.96 -29.65
N LYS A 303 -25.66 9.45 -29.85
CA LYS A 303 -25.93 8.48 -30.90
C LYS A 303 -25.86 9.23 -32.24
N PHE A 304 -24.84 8.98 -33.00
CA PHE A 304 -24.79 9.40 -34.40
C PHE A 304 -25.67 8.42 -35.20
N THR A 305 -26.86 8.86 -35.56
CA THR A 305 -27.68 8.19 -36.59
C THR A 305 -27.30 8.85 -37.92
N PRO A 306 -26.75 8.13 -38.89
CA PRO A 306 -26.46 8.71 -40.20
C PRO A 306 -27.77 8.88 -40.98
N ASN A 307 -28.39 10.02 -40.94
CA ASN A 307 -29.59 10.54 -41.58
C ASN A 307 -30.68 10.91 -40.58
N SER A 308 -30.60 12.07 -40.00
CA SER A 308 -31.76 12.92 -39.76
C SER A 308 -31.35 14.35 -39.43
N LYS A 309 -32.11 15.24 -39.96
CA LYS A 309 -31.97 16.69 -39.89
C LYS A 309 -31.91 17.18 -38.45
N VAL A 310 -31.11 18.23 -38.28
CA VAL A 310 -30.96 19.03 -37.07
C VAL A 310 -32.28 19.22 -36.34
N VAL A 311 -32.40 18.73 -35.12
CA VAL A 311 -33.48 19.04 -34.19
C VAL A 311 -32.88 19.79 -33.01
N GLU A 312 -33.49 20.93 -32.73
CA GLU A 312 -33.15 21.94 -31.72
C GLU A 312 -32.82 21.41 -30.33
N GLU A 313 -31.90 22.06 -29.71
CA GLU A 313 -31.49 21.90 -28.31
C GLU A 313 -32.65 22.20 -27.35
N VAL A 314 -33.17 21.19 -26.68
CA VAL A 314 -34.10 21.37 -25.58
C VAL A 314 -33.30 21.32 -24.27
N LYS A 315 -33.32 22.44 -23.54
CA LYS A 315 -32.78 22.57 -22.17
C LYS A 315 -33.45 21.58 -21.22
N PRO A 316 -32.74 20.94 -20.29
CA PRO A 316 -33.37 20.06 -19.29
C PRO A 316 -34.01 20.91 -18.20
N GLU A 317 -35.33 20.85 -18.11
CA GLU A 317 -36.11 21.31 -16.98
C GLU A 317 -36.03 20.33 -15.79
N GLU A 318 -35.82 20.90 -14.62
CA GLU A 318 -35.96 20.25 -13.32
C GLU A 318 -37.41 19.80 -13.08
N VAL A 319 -37.74 18.53 -13.30
CA VAL A 319 -38.89 17.89 -12.63
C VAL A 319 -38.81 16.36 -12.86
N ARG A 320 -38.66 15.57 -11.79
CA ARG A 320 -39.12 14.21 -11.56
C ARG A 320 -38.16 13.32 -10.77
N GLN A 321 -37.81 13.76 -9.58
CA GLN A 321 -37.16 12.87 -8.60
C GLN A 321 -38.14 11.92 -7.87
N ASN A 322 -39.44 11.92 -8.22
CA ASN A 322 -40.45 11.20 -7.42
C ASN A 322 -41.23 10.11 -8.16
N LYS A 323 -40.82 9.75 -9.39
CA LYS A 323 -41.51 8.66 -10.12
C LYS A 323 -40.63 7.43 -10.42
N GLU A 324 -39.31 7.58 -10.43
CA GLU A 324 -38.42 6.44 -10.72
C GLU A 324 -38.22 5.48 -9.54
N THR A 325 -38.33 5.98 -8.30
CA THR A 325 -38.26 5.09 -7.12
C THR A 325 -39.45 4.12 -6.99
N LYS A 326 -40.56 4.44 -7.57
CA LYS A 326 -41.74 3.54 -7.56
C LYS A 326 -41.75 2.54 -8.74
N ALA A 327 -41.09 2.84 -9.85
CA ALA A 327 -40.99 1.94 -11.00
C ALA A 327 -39.99 0.79 -10.73
N TYR A 328 -38.90 1.03 -10.03
CA TYR A 328 -37.93 -0.02 -9.68
C TYR A 328 -38.43 -0.99 -8.60
N GLN A 329 -39.43 -0.59 -7.79
CA GLN A 329 -40.05 -1.49 -6.80
C GLN A 329 -41.17 -2.38 -7.40
N GLN A 330 -41.70 -2.03 -8.56
CA GLN A 330 -42.72 -2.86 -9.26
C GLN A 330 -42.13 -3.82 -10.27
N GLU A 331 -40.93 -3.56 -10.81
CA GLU A 331 -40.26 -4.46 -11.76
C GLU A 331 -39.57 -5.66 -11.11
N SER A 332 -39.29 -5.57 -9.79
CA SER A 332 -38.70 -6.69 -9.02
C SER A 332 -39.70 -7.76 -8.58
N GLN A 333 -41.00 -7.57 -8.80
CA GLN A 333 -42.03 -8.51 -8.37
C GLN A 333 -42.65 -9.37 -9.50
N HIS A 334 -42.23 -9.21 -10.76
CA HIS A 334 -42.74 -10.00 -11.89
C HIS A 334 -41.60 -10.41 -12.84
N GLN A 335 -40.64 -11.19 -12.38
CA GLN A 335 -39.87 -12.09 -13.24
C GLN A 335 -40.08 -13.53 -12.76
N GLU A 336 -41.23 -14.09 -13.13
CA GLU A 336 -41.48 -15.52 -13.20
C GLU A 336 -40.43 -16.15 -14.12
N ILE A 337 -39.57 -16.99 -13.58
CA ILE A 337 -38.60 -17.77 -14.35
C ILE A 337 -39.38 -18.83 -15.13
N LYS A 338 -39.55 -18.65 -16.44
CA LYS A 338 -40.01 -19.70 -17.33
C LYS A 338 -38.96 -20.79 -17.45
N PRO A 339 -39.33 -22.08 -17.34
CA PRO A 339 -38.40 -23.18 -17.52
C PRO A 339 -37.87 -23.24 -18.96
N ILE A 340 -36.56 -23.43 -19.11
CA ILE A 340 -35.90 -23.63 -20.40
C ILE A 340 -36.24 -25.04 -20.92
N PRO A 341 -36.69 -25.22 -22.16
CA PRO A 341 -36.99 -26.54 -22.71
C PRO A 341 -35.68 -27.33 -22.93
N GLU A 342 -35.66 -28.55 -22.44
CA GLU A 342 -34.62 -29.55 -22.73
C GLU A 342 -34.61 -29.85 -24.24
N GLY A 343 -33.52 -29.56 -24.90
CA GLY A 343 -33.35 -29.86 -26.31
C GLY A 343 -31.92 -29.60 -26.81
N ASN A 344 -31.14 -30.69 -26.95
CA ASN A 344 -29.90 -30.79 -27.72
C ASN A 344 -28.60 -30.21 -27.14
N LEU A 345 -28.05 -30.89 -26.13
CA LEU A 345 -26.64 -30.92 -25.83
C LEU A 345 -26.00 -32.23 -26.33
N SER A 346 -25.77 -32.32 -27.62
CA SER A 346 -24.90 -33.32 -28.20
C SER A 346 -24.40 -32.81 -29.55
N GLN A 347 -23.28 -32.09 -29.54
CA GLN A 347 -22.31 -31.92 -30.67
C GLN A 347 -21.41 -30.70 -30.56
N THR A 348 -20.77 -30.45 -29.41
CA THR A 348 -19.63 -29.48 -29.38
C THR A 348 -18.56 -29.85 -28.38
N GLU A 349 -18.45 -31.10 -27.97
CA GLU A 349 -17.43 -31.56 -27.02
C GLU A 349 -16.46 -32.54 -27.66
N LYS A 350 -15.90 -32.19 -28.85
CA LYS A 350 -14.83 -32.96 -29.50
C LYS A 350 -13.84 -32.07 -30.24
N ALA A 351 -13.33 -31.01 -29.66
CA ALA A 351 -12.28 -30.21 -30.30
C ALA A 351 -11.37 -29.44 -29.36
N HIS A 352 -11.12 -29.88 -28.13
CA HIS A 352 -10.07 -29.26 -27.29
C HIS A 352 -9.56 -30.21 -26.17
N THR A 353 -9.24 -31.47 -26.54
CA THR A 353 -8.53 -32.36 -25.63
C THR A 353 -7.47 -33.16 -26.40
N GLN A 354 -6.48 -32.47 -26.90
CA GLN A 354 -5.18 -33.07 -27.25
C GLN A 354 -4.11 -31.99 -27.00
N ASP A 355 -3.50 -32.07 -25.85
CA ASP A 355 -2.10 -31.77 -25.51
C ASP A 355 -1.98 -31.39 -24.04
N PHE A 356 -1.96 -32.40 -23.19
CA PHE A 356 -1.24 -32.35 -21.90
C PHE A 356 -1.36 -33.73 -21.24
N SER A 357 -0.66 -34.72 -21.85
CA SER A 357 -0.43 -36.00 -21.20
C SER A 357 1.02 -36.46 -21.42
N ALA A 358 1.88 -35.98 -20.54
CA ALA A 358 3.12 -36.71 -20.22
C ALA A 358 3.70 -36.24 -18.88
N LYS A 359 3.71 -37.14 -17.94
CA LYS A 359 4.44 -37.19 -16.66
C LYS A 359 3.64 -36.85 -15.39
N GLN A 360 3.06 -37.84 -14.78
CA GLN A 360 3.57 -38.46 -13.54
C GLN A 360 2.63 -39.56 -13.07
N ASN A 361 3.09 -40.81 -13.22
CA ASN A 361 2.62 -41.98 -12.47
C ASN A 361 3.08 -41.82 -11.02
N THR A 362 2.17 -41.86 -10.08
CA THR A 362 2.31 -42.68 -8.86
C THR A 362 0.94 -42.81 -8.18
N ALA A 363 0.65 -44.04 -7.80
CA ALA A 363 -0.57 -44.57 -7.23
C ALA A 363 -1.06 -43.86 -5.97
N GLN A 364 -2.40 -43.75 -5.83
CA GLN A 364 -3.10 -44.09 -4.58
C GLN A 364 -4.62 -44.18 -4.80
N GLU A 365 -5.16 -45.20 -4.25
CA GLU A 365 -6.49 -45.76 -4.07
C GLU A 365 -7.70 -44.81 -4.14
N GLU A 366 -8.71 -45.24 -4.89
CA GLU A 366 -10.10 -44.79 -4.83
C GLU A 366 -10.78 -45.26 -3.50
N PRO A 367 -11.61 -44.42 -2.89
CA PRO A 367 -12.69 -44.92 -2.04
C PRO A 367 -14.04 -44.84 -2.75
N GLU A 368 -14.81 -45.90 -2.60
CA GLU A 368 -16.14 -46.24 -3.09
C GLU A 368 -17.19 -45.12 -2.91
N ALA A 369 -17.99 -44.93 -3.95
CA ALA A 369 -19.14 -44.03 -3.95
C ALA A 369 -20.30 -44.64 -3.12
N VAL A 370 -20.76 -43.87 -2.12
CA VAL A 370 -22.01 -44.12 -1.37
C VAL A 370 -23.14 -43.34 -2.05
N PRO A 371 -24.32 -43.91 -2.29
CA PRO A 371 -25.42 -43.24 -2.99
C PRO A 371 -26.11 -42.21 -2.08
N VAL A 372 -26.18 -40.97 -2.57
CA VAL A 372 -26.90 -39.88 -1.90
C VAL A 372 -28.41 -40.03 -2.14
N GLU A 373 -29.11 -40.29 -1.06
CA GLU A 373 -30.58 -40.28 -0.97
C GLU A 373 -31.06 -38.81 -1.03
N ARG A 374 -31.92 -38.49 -2.01
CA ARG A 374 -32.54 -37.16 -2.14
C ARG A 374 -33.56 -36.95 -1.02
N VAL A 375 -33.26 -36.09 -0.09
CA VAL A 375 -34.23 -35.54 0.88
C VAL A 375 -35.02 -34.45 0.19
N ALA A 376 -36.35 -34.54 0.29
CA ALA A 376 -37.29 -33.59 -0.29
C ALA A 376 -37.11 -32.19 0.28
N GLU A 377 -37.10 -31.17 -0.58
CA GLU A 377 -37.16 -29.76 -0.21
C GLU A 377 -38.49 -29.50 0.53
N GLU A 378 -38.41 -29.30 1.85
CA GLU A 378 -39.45 -28.62 2.61
C GLU A 378 -39.32 -27.12 2.38
N ASP A 379 -40.37 -26.48 1.89
CA ASP A 379 -40.47 -25.02 1.75
C ASP A 379 -40.19 -24.32 3.08
N PHE A 380 -39.05 -23.72 3.22
CA PHE A 380 -38.62 -22.99 4.40
C PHE A 380 -39.19 -21.56 4.37
N ASP A 381 -40.35 -21.36 5.02
CA ASP A 381 -41.05 -20.08 5.07
C ASP A 381 -40.40 -19.13 6.11
N PHE A 382 -39.48 -18.34 5.62
CA PHE A 382 -38.70 -17.39 6.43
C PHE A 382 -39.56 -16.25 7.05
N GLU A 383 -40.67 -15.87 6.39
CA GLU A 383 -41.58 -14.83 6.92
C GLU A 383 -42.29 -15.29 8.18
N LYS A 384 -42.65 -16.54 8.26
CA LYS A 384 -43.38 -17.11 9.40
C LYS A 384 -42.48 -17.20 10.66
N GLN A 385 -41.22 -17.46 10.51
CA GLN A 385 -40.27 -17.47 11.64
C GLN A 385 -39.93 -16.05 12.14
N LEU A 386 -39.93 -15.07 11.24
CA LEU A 386 -39.70 -13.68 11.61
C LEU A 386 -40.86 -13.09 12.40
N GLU A 387 -42.12 -13.42 12.01
CA GLU A 387 -43.32 -13.04 12.76
C GLU A 387 -43.39 -13.69 14.15
N GLU A 388 -43.00 -14.97 14.27
CA GLU A 388 -42.95 -15.66 15.57
C GLU A 388 -41.89 -15.10 16.50
N SER A 389 -40.71 -14.70 15.97
CA SER A 389 -39.67 -14.09 16.77
C SER A 389 -40.01 -12.70 17.26
N LEU A 390 -40.77 -11.90 16.49
CA LEU A 390 -41.25 -10.58 16.86
C LEU A 390 -42.43 -10.60 17.86
N LYS A 391 -43.14 -11.71 17.98
CA LYS A 391 -44.22 -11.88 18.95
C LYS A 391 -43.76 -12.29 20.33
N ASN A 392 -42.50 -12.73 20.46
CA ASN A 392 -41.86 -13.14 21.74
C ASN A 392 -40.89 -12.12 22.32
N LEU A 393 -40.83 -10.88 21.77
CA LEU A 393 -40.15 -9.69 22.28
C LEU A 393 -41.17 -8.71 22.86
#